data_8754eba38cb170ff5cfc608c619649ab
#
_entry.id   8754eba38cb170ff5cfc608c619649ab
#
_cell.length_a   1.000
_cell.length_b   1.000
_cell.length_c   1.000
_cell.angle_alpha   90.00
_cell.angle_beta   90.00
_cell.angle_gamma   90.00
#
_symmetry.space_group_name_H-M   'P 1'
#
loop_
_entity.id
_entity.type
_entity.pdbx_description
1 polymer ?
#
loop_
_entity_poly.entity_id
_entity_poly.type
_entity_poly.pdbx_seq_one_letter_code
_entity_poly.pdbx_strand_id
1 'polypeptide(L)'
;MRFLCLVVAAFAMLAVTSETASAHSAFKKALQTKYDYKSVSCNSCHVKGKPKSERNEFGKALHEPLEEMKFDGKGLTEKYEEVKGDKALKDAFEVEMAEAFLKALEEVSKEKSSGGKTWGELLKNVEIEGIKPKE
;
A
#
# COMPACT_ATOMS: atom_id res chain seq x y z
N MET A 1 39.13 -22.42 41.95
CA MET A 1 38.52 -22.94 40.74
C MET A 1 37.52 -21.90 40.26
N ARG A 2 37.80 -21.32 39.13
CA ARG A 2 37.04 -20.16 38.59
C ARG A 2 36.16 -20.64 37.47
N PHE A 3 34.85 -20.67 37.70
CA PHE A 3 33.89 -20.91 36.64
C PHE A 3 33.61 -19.59 35.92
N LEU A 4 34.13 -19.51 34.72
CA LEU A 4 33.87 -18.42 33.83
C LEU A 4 32.58 -18.71 33.06
N CYS A 5 31.45 -18.14 33.50
CA CYS A 5 30.20 -18.20 32.77
C CYS A 5 30.29 -17.21 31.57
N LEU A 6 30.53 -17.76 30.42
CA LEU A 6 30.35 -17.03 29.14
C LEU A 6 28.87 -16.93 28.84
N VAL A 7 28.28 -15.78 29.14
CA VAL A 7 26.94 -15.42 28.66
C VAL A 7 27.11 -14.96 27.20
N VAL A 8 26.85 -15.84 26.27
CA VAL A 8 26.70 -15.47 24.87
C VAL A 8 25.31 -14.83 24.72
N ALA A 9 25.29 -13.52 24.75
CA ALA A 9 24.12 -12.76 24.38
C ALA A 9 23.92 -12.88 22.87
N ALA A 10 23.07 -13.79 22.43
CA ALA A 10 22.58 -13.85 21.08
C ALA A 10 21.70 -12.61 20.81
N PHE A 11 22.29 -11.59 20.24
CA PHE A 11 21.58 -10.46 19.68
C PHE A 11 20.89 -10.95 18.41
N ALA A 12 19.65 -11.42 18.56
CA ALA A 12 18.79 -11.64 17.42
C ALA A 12 18.44 -10.25 16.86
N MET A 13 19.21 -9.77 15.88
CA MET A 13 18.81 -8.67 15.03
C MET A 13 17.57 -9.13 14.26
N LEU A 14 16.41 -8.74 14.73
CA LEU A 14 15.21 -8.71 13.90
C LEU A 14 15.47 -7.68 12.80
N ALA A 15 15.96 -8.18 11.67
CA ALA A 15 15.91 -7.42 10.43
C ALA A 15 14.43 -7.26 10.07
N VAL A 16 13.83 -6.16 10.50
CA VAL A 16 12.54 -5.71 10.00
C VAL A 16 12.78 -5.28 8.56
N THR A 17 12.70 -6.23 7.64
CA THR A 17 12.73 -5.94 6.22
C THR A 17 11.45 -5.20 5.86
N SER A 18 11.59 -3.93 5.58
CA SER A 18 10.50 -3.07 5.10
C SER A 18 10.17 -3.41 3.65
N GLU A 19 9.49 -4.54 3.42
CA GLU A 19 9.18 -5.05 2.08
C GLU A 19 7.81 -4.60 1.54
N THR A 20 7.19 -3.62 2.14
CA THR A 20 5.90 -3.07 1.68
C THR A 20 6.00 -2.18 0.43
N ALA A 21 7.22 -1.92 -0.08
CA ALA A 21 7.42 -0.94 -1.17
C ALA A 21 6.86 -1.40 -2.53
N SER A 22 6.75 -2.70 -2.79
CA SER A 22 6.40 -3.22 -4.12
C SER A 22 4.89 -3.28 -4.35
N ALA A 23 4.10 -3.67 -3.36
CA ALA A 23 2.63 -3.63 -3.45
C ALA A 23 2.13 -2.21 -3.71
N HIS A 24 2.76 -1.22 -3.08
CA HIS A 24 2.40 0.20 -3.26
C HIS A 24 2.73 0.75 -4.65
N SER A 25 3.70 0.20 -5.37
CA SER A 25 4.01 0.65 -6.74
C SER A 25 2.90 0.30 -7.72
N ALA A 26 2.31 -0.89 -7.61
CA ALA A 26 1.16 -1.31 -8.41
C ALA A 26 -0.05 -0.39 -8.18
N PHE A 27 -0.33 -0.04 -6.93
CA PHE A 27 -1.44 0.86 -6.58
C PHE A 27 -1.24 2.28 -7.09
N LYS A 28 -0.04 2.83 -6.95
CA LYS A 28 0.29 4.17 -7.50
C LYS A 28 0.11 4.20 -9.01
N LYS A 29 0.61 3.19 -9.70
CA LYS A 29 0.49 3.07 -11.14
C LYS A 29 -0.96 2.93 -11.60
N ALA A 30 -1.75 2.12 -10.91
CA ALA A 30 -3.17 1.96 -11.18
C ALA A 30 -3.95 3.28 -11.02
N LEU A 31 -3.72 4.00 -9.92
CA LEU A 31 -4.33 5.30 -9.67
C LEU A 31 -3.91 6.34 -10.70
N GLN A 32 -2.62 6.40 -11.02
CA GLN A 32 -2.06 7.29 -12.03
C GLN A 32 -2.67 7.05 -13.42
N THR A 33 -2.82 5.80 -13.81
CA THR A 33 -3.40 5.42 -15.11
C THR A 33 -4.88 5.72 -15.18
N LYS A 34 -5.65 5.39 -14.11
CA LYS A 34 -7.10 5.57 -14.08
C LYS A 34 -7.53 7.04 -14.24
N TYR A 35 -6.81 7.95 -13.61
CA TYR A 35 -7.14 9.39 -13.62
C TYR A 35 -6.22 10.22 -14.49
N ASP A 36 -5.31 9.60 -15.24
CA ASP A 36 -4.35 10.27 -16.11
C ASP A 36 -3.49 11.32 -15.41
N TYR A 37 -3.04 11.02 -14.18
CA TYR A 37 -2.17 11.92 -13.43
C TYR A 37 -0.73 11.91 -13.96
N LYS A 38 -0.03 13.04 -13.80
CA LYS A 38 1.42 13.13 -14.06
C LYS A 38 2.21 12.24 -13.09
N SER A 39 1.86 12.30 -11.81
CA SER A 39 2.50 11.45 -10.79
C SER A 39 1.62 11.23 -9.57
N VAL A 40 1.83 10.10 -8.90
CA VAL A 40 1.23 9.75 -7.62
C VAL A 40 2.36 9.37 -6.66
N SER A 41 2.45 10.02 -5.52
CA SER A 41 3.44 9.73 -4.49
C SER A 41 2.86 8.89 -3.34
N CYS A 42 3.72 8.39 -2.45
CA CYS A 42 3.29 7.65 -1.27
C CYS A 42 2.40 8.48 -0.33
N ASN A 43 2.54 9.80 -0.36
CA ASN A 43 1.77 10.72 0.49
C ASN A 43 0.28 10.80 0.11
N SER A 44 -0.11 10.24 -1.04
CA SER A 44 -1.54 10.14 -1.39
C SER A 44 -2.32 9.23 -0.42
N CYS A 45 -1.66 8.23 0.16
CA CYS A 45 -2.26 7.27 1.10
C CYS A 45 -1.62 7.27 2.49
N HIS A 46 -0.38 7.78 2.62
CA HIS A 46 0.38 7.79 3.88
C HIS A 46 0.60 9.20 4.39
N VAL A 47 0.73 9.35 5.71
CA VAL A 47 1.03 10.64 6.33
C VAL A 47 2.47 11.02 6.00
N LYS A 48 2.65 12.21 5.42
CA LYS A 48 3.97 12.75 5.06
C LYS A 48 4.88 12.85 6.28
N GLY A 49 6.11 12.36 6.13
CA GLY A 49 7.12 12.40 7.19
C GLY A 49 6.90 11.40 8.33
N LYS A 50 5.93 10.49 8.20
CA LYS A 50 5.64 9.44 9.17
C LYS A 50 5.96 8.05 8.59
N PRO A 51 6.09 7.02 9.45
CA PRO A 51 6.22 5.64 8.99
C PRO A 51 5.06 5.24 8.06
N LYS A 52 5.31 4.37 7.10
CA LYS A 52 4.29 3.90 6.13
C LYS A 52 3.14 3.11 6.76
N SER A 53 3.26 2.70 8.01
CA SER A 53 2.14 2.16 8.79
C SER A 53 1.09 3.21 9.12
N GLU A 54 1.46 4.50 9.15
CA GLU A 54 0.53 5.60 9.36
C GLU A 54 -0.08 6.04 8.02
N ARG A 55 -1.35 5.70 7.84
CA ARG A 55 -2.15 6.09 6.67
C ARG A 55 -2.91 7.37 6.96
N ASN A 56 -3.04 8.22 5.93
CA ASN A 56 -3.96 9.34 5.97
C ASN A 56 -5.42 8.83 5.81
N GLU A 57 -6.38 9.72 5.81
CA GLU A 57 -7.81 9.38 5.75
C GLU A 57 -8.15 8.59 4.46
N PHE A 58 -7.65 9.00 3.31
CA PHE A 58 -7.84 8.31 2.05
C PHE A 58 -7.20 6.91 2.05
N GLY A 59 -5.96 6.80 2.57
CA GLY A 59 -5.27 5.53 2.71
C GLY A 59 -5.97 4.55 3.66
N LYS A 60 -6.61 5.06 4.72
CA LYS A 60 -7.42 4.24 5.63
C LYS A 60 -8.68 3.73 4.95
N ALA A 61 -9.38 4.59 4.22
CA ALA A 61 -10.58 4.20 3.47
C ALA A 61 -10.29 3.11 2.44
N LEU A 62 -9.15 3.17 1.74
CA LEU A 62 -8.73 2.13 0.80
C LEU A 62 -8.23 0.84 1.46
N HIS A 63 -7.68 0.95 2.66
CA HIS A 63 -7.08 -0.20 3.35
C HIS A 63 -8.12 -1.24 3.74
N GLU A 64 -9.25 -0.82 4.28
CA GLU A 64 -10.31 -1.70 4.76
C GLU A 64 -10.80 -2.68 3.67
N PRO A 65 -11.30 -2.23 2.51
CA PRO A 65 -11.73 -3.15 1.45
C PRO A 65 -10.59 -3.99 0.87
N LEU A 66 -9.34 -3.49 0.87
CA LEU A 66 -8.19 -4.26 0.39
C LEU A 66 -7.78 -5.38 1.34
N GLU A 67 -7.93 -5.20 2.66
CA GLU A 67 -7.66 -6.27 3.64
C GLU A 67 -8.67 -7.41 3.56
N GLU A 68 -9.92 -7.11 3.19
CA GLU A 68 -10.97 -8.12 3.03
C GLU A 68 -10.79 -8.97 1.78
N MET A 69 -10.07 -8.47 0.77
CA MET A 69 -9.84 -9.21 -0.47
C MET A 69 -8.93 -10.41 -0.26
N LYS A 70 -9.29 -11.52 -0.92
CA LYS A 70 -8.51 -12.76 -0.89
C LYS A 70 -7.99 -13.10 -2.29
N PHE A 71 -6.75 -13.56 -2.31
CA PHE A 71 -6.01 -14.00 -3.49
C PHE A 71 -5.63 -15.48 -3.27
N ASP A 72 -6.29 -16.38 -3.96
CA ASP A 72 -6.16 -17.83 -3.71
C ASP A 72 -6.39 -18.21 -2.22
N GLY A 73 -7.38 -17.58 -1.58
CA GLY A 73 -7.70 -17.79 -0.16
C GLY A 73 -6.79 -17.08 0.84
N LYS A 74 -5.76 -16.35 0.38
CA LYS A 74 -4.77 -15.64 1.19
C LYS A 74 -5.01 -14.14 1.16
N GLY A 75 -4.60 -13.44 2.23
CA GLY A 75 -4.58 -11.99 2.22
C GLY A 75 -3.50 -11.44 1.27
N LEU A 76 -3.60 -10.16 0.94
CA LEU A 76 -2.70 -9.49 0.00
C LEU A 76 -1.22 -9.63 0.40
N THR A 77 -0.89 -9.36 1.66
CA THR A 77 0.50 -9.44 2.16
C THR A 77 1.02 -10.86 2.12
N GLU A 78 0.23 -11.84 2.55
CA GLU A 78 0.61 -13.25 2.53
C GLU A 78 0.86 -13.76 1.11
N LYS A 79 -0.01 -13.41 0.17
CA LYS A 79 0.16 -13.79 -1.24
C LYS A 79 1.38 -13.12 -1.86
N TYR A 80 1.62 -11.85 -1.55
CA TYR A 80 2.82 -11.15 -2.02
C TYR A 80 4.11 -11.82 -1.54
N GLU A 81 4.19 -12.17 -0.26
CA GLU A 81 5.36 -12.87 0.31
C GLU A 81 5.63 -14.22 -0.38
N GLU A 82 4.57 -14.94 -0.77
CA GLU A 82 4.70 -16.21 -1.50
C GLU A 82 5.32 -16.04 -2.89
N VAL A 83 4.93 -14.99 -3.62
CA VAL A 83 5.32 -14.83 -5.04
C VAL A 83 6.52 -13.92 -5.26
N LYS A 84 6.95 -13.14 -4.27
CA LYS A 84 8.01 -12.11 -4.42
C LYS A 84 9.35 -12.66 -4.90
N GLY A 85 9.66 -13.91 -4.62
CA GLY A 85 10.90 -14.59 -5.04
C GLY A 85 10.92 -15.02 -6.51
N ASP A 86 9.77 -15.05 -7.18
CA ASP A 86 9.65 -15.40 -8.59
C ASP A 86 9.14 -14.20 -9.39
N LYS A 87 9.96 -13.70 -10.31
CA LYS A 87 9.63 -12.49 -11.06
C LYS A 87 8.34 -12.63 -11.87
N ALA A 88 8.11 -13.77 -12.52
CA ALA A 88 6.93 -13.98 -13.37
C ALA A 88 5.66 -14.04 -12.52
N LEU A 89 5.69 -14.74 -11.40
CA LEU A 89 4.57 -14.83 -10.46
C LEU A 89 4.28 -13.48 -9.81
N LYS A 90 5.33 -12.75 -9.44
CA LYS A 90 5.22 -11.41 -8.89
C LYS A 90 4.59 -10.43 -9.88
N ASP A 91 5.07 -10.39 -11.12
CA ASP A 91 4.54 -9.51 -12.16
C ASP A 91 3.06 -9.83 -12.45
N ALA A 92 2.67 -11.10 -12.48
CA ALA A 92 1.28 -11.51 -12.62
C ALA A 92 0.43 -11.08 -11.43
N PHE A 93 0.93 -11.22 -10.22
CA PHE A 93 0.23 -10.82 -9.01
C PHE A 93 0.09 -9.28 -8.89
N GLU A 94 1.06 -8.51 -9.37
CA GLU A 94 0.95 -7.05 -9.43
C GLU A 94 -0.22 -6.59 -10.32
N VAL A 95 -0.55 -7.33 -11.37
CA VAL A 95 -1.75 -7.06 -12.19
C VAL A 95 -3.02 -7.34 -11.39
N GLU A 96 -3.10 -8.48 -10.70
CA GLU A 96 -4.25 -8.81 -9.83
C GLU A 96 -4.43 -7.78 -8.70
N MET A 97 -3.33 -7.34 -8.09
CA MET A 97 -3.35 -6.28 -7.06
C MET A 97 -3.87 -4.95 -7.62
N ALA A 98 -3.46 -4.58 -8.84
CA ALA A 98 -3.91 -3.36 -9.48
C ALA A 98 -5.43 -3.41 -9.75
N GLU A 99 -5.94 -4.54 -10.23
CA GLU A 99 -7.38 -4.74 -10.45
C GLU A 99 -8.17 -4.70 -9.14
N ALA A 100 -7.68 -5.37 -8.08
CA ALA A 100 -8.28 -5.35 -6.77
C ALA A 100 -8.31 -3.94 -6.19
N PHE A 101 -7.22 -3.19 -6.34
CA PHE A 101 -7.14 -1.79 -5.95
C PHE A 101 -8.16 -0.92 -6.67
N LEU A 102 -8.34 -1.10 -7.99
CA LEU A 102 -9.32 -0.33 -8.76
C LEU A 102 -10.75 -0.63 -8.33
N LYS A 103 -11.06 -1.88 -7.96
CA LYS A 103 -12.37 -2.23 -7.38
C LYS A 103 -12.61 -1.55 -6.03
N ALA A 104 -11.63 -1.63 -5.12
CA ALA A 104 -11.71 -0.93 -3.84
C ALA A 104 -11.86 0.59 -4.03
N LEU A 105 -11.13 1.15 -4.97
CA LEU A 105 -11.19 2.57 -5.30
C LEU A 105 -12.58 2.99 -5.82
N GLU A 106 -13.23 2.14 -6.61
CA GLU A 106 -14.58 2.40 -7.12
C GLU A 106 -15.61 2.47 -5.99
N GLU A 107 -15.51 1.60 -4.98
CA GLU A 107 -16.36 1.64 -3.79
C GLU A 107 -16.06 2.87 -2.95
N VAL A 108 -14.80 3.08 -2.57
CA VAL A 108 -14.34 4.19 -1.75
C VAL A 108 -14.63 5.55 -2.41
N SER A 109 -14.58 5.64 -3.74
CA SER A 109 -14.86 6.89 -4.46
C SER A 109 -16.26 7.46 -4.19
N LYS A 110 -17.21 6.63 -3.76
CA LYS A 110 -18.58 7.01 -3.41
C LYS A 110 -18.71 7.49 -1.96
N GLU A 111 -17.75 7.18 -1.11
CA GLU A 111 -17.72 7.54 0.29
C GLU A 111 -17.32 9.00 0.48
N LYS A 112 -17.79 9.61 1.58
CA LYS A 112 -17.44 10.98 1.94
C LYS A 112 -16.19 11.01 2.83
N SER A 113 -15.30 11.93 2.53
CA SER A 113 -14.22 12.33 3.43
C SER A 113 -14.77 13.13 4.61
N SER A 114 -13.96 13.35 5.63
CA SER A 114 -14.29 14.24 6.77
C SER A 114 -14.63 15.67 6.32
N GLY A 115 -14.13 16.11 5.17
CA GLY A 115 -14.42 17.41 4.56
C GLY A 115 -15.76 17.48 3.82
N GLY A 116 -16.52 16.38 3.78
CA GLY A 116 -17.86 16.32 3.19
C GLY A 116 -17.92 16.07 1.68
N LYS A 117 -16.81 16.21 0.95
CA LYS A 117 -16.67 15.80 -0.45
C LYS A 117 -16.47 14.29 -0.54
N THR A 118 -16.94 13.68 -1.62
CA THR A 118 -16.62 12.27 -1.88
C THR A 118 -15.15 12.11 -2.30
N TRP A 119 -14.58 10.95 -2.04
CA TRP A 119 -13.22 10.66 -2.51
C TRP A 119 -13.10 10.74 -4.03
N GLY A 120 -14.16 10.37 -4.76
CA GLY A 120 -14.22 10.52 -6.21
C GLY A 120 -14.13 11.97 -6.68
N GLU A 121 -14.77 12.92 -5.98
CA GLU A 121 -14.65 14.36 -6.26
C GLU A 121 -13.24 14.87 -5.97
N LEU A 122 -12.66 14.50 -4.82
CA LEU A 122 -11.30 14.89 -4.44
C LEU A 122 -10.25 14.35 -5.43
N LEU A 123 -10.43 13.12 -5.92
CA LEU A 123 -9.56 12.53 -6.95
C LEU A 123 -9.68 13.28 -8.28
N LYS A 124 -10.88 13.52 -8.77
CA LYS A 124 -11.10 14.24 -10.04
C LYS A 124 -10.54 15.66 -10.02
N ASN A 125 -10.66 16.33 -8.88
CA ASN A 125 -10.19 17.71 -8.70
C ASN A 125 -8.72 17.80 -8.28
N VAL A 126 -8.03 16.66 -8.14
CA VAL A 126 -6.61 16.60 -7.69
C VAL A 126 -6.41 17.28 -6.32
N GLU A 127 -7.36 17.10 -5.42
CA GLU A 127 -7.33 17.68 -4.07
C GLU A 127 -6.71 16.74 -3.01
N ILE A 128 -6.14 15.59 -3.45
CA ILE A 128 -5.44 14.66 -2.57
C ILE A 128 -3.94 14.97 -2.58
N GLU A 129 -3.33 15.09 -1.40
CA GLU A 129 -1.90 15.32 -1.25
C GLU A 129 -1.08 14.27 -2.01
N GLY A 130 0.02 14.66 -2.60
CA GLY A 130 0.92 13.74 -3.30
C GLY A 130 0.49 13.32 -4.71
N ILE A 131 -0.62 13.83 -5.21
CA ILE A 131 -1.06 13.66 -6.59
C ILE A 131 -0.77 14.93 -7.38
N LYS A 132 -0.22 14.77 -8.58
CA LYS A 132 0.03 15.89 -9.52
C LYS A 132 -0.74 15.67 -10.81
N PRO A 133 -1.48 16.69 -11.30
CA PRO A 133 -2.16 16.61 -12.58
C PRO A 133 -1.15 16.60 -13.73
N LYS A 134 -1.58 16.13 -14.90
CA LYS A 134 -0.91 16.48 -16.16
C LYS A 134 -1.18 17.95 -16.48
N GLU A 135 -0.17 18.60 -16.98
CA GLU A 135 -0.28 19.96 -17.52
C GLU A 135 -1.02 19.93 -18.86
#